data_1b85e2be751fdb17db38ff3831e19d39
#
_entry.id   1b85e2be751fdb17db38ff3831e19d39
#
_cell.length_a   1.000
_cell.length_b   1.000
_cell.length_c   1.000
_cell.angle_alpha   90.00
_cell.angle_beta   90.00
_cell.angle_gamma   90.00
#
_symmetry.space_group_name_H-M   'P 1'
#
loop_
_entity.id
_entity.type
_entity.pdbx_description
1 polymer ?
#
loop_
_entity_poly.entity_id
_entity_poly.type
_entity_poly.pdbx_seq_one_letter_code
_entity_poly.pdbx_strand_id
1 'polypeptide(L)'
;ATDYYGCQLVGTSEADCTSRQFDTFIGSNPDLGAETSETFSFGAQYTYNDNWVAKIQFVTLELQNAVEYVSAQDMLNVDYNSGGGNPLVVRQANGSVISIAAGYQNAVSDVSRESVDLGIVGTIDTDEYGSFRIRSEATKYLKYETEAQFGTGVLGDAVDTLGFPEWRSNATVSWEMGNWSA
;
A
#
# COMPACT_ATOMS: atom_id res chain seq x y z
N ALA A 1 -13.66 -15.26 -12.59
CA ALA A 1 -14.33 -14.25 -11.76
C ALA A 1 -15.78 -14.62 -11.51
N THR A 2 -16.40 -14.03 -10.49
CA THR A 2 -17.80 -14.27 -10.10
C THR A 2 -18.62 -13.02 -10.39
N ASP A 3 -19.69 -13.16 -11.17
CA ASP A 3 -20.61 -12.09 -11.54
C ASP A 3 -21.83 -12.07 -10.62
N TYR A 4 -21.70 -11.41 -9.47
CA TYR A 4 -22.76 -11.32 -8.47
C TYR A 4 -24.00 -10.56 -9.00
N TYR A 5 -23.80 -9.51 -9.80
CA TYR A 5 -24.90 -8.76 -10.40
C TYR A 5 -25.72 -9.64 -11.37
N GLY A 6 -25.03 -10.37 -12.26
CA GLY A 6 -25.71 -11.31 -13.16
C GLY A 6 -26.45 -12.42 -12.41
N CYS A 7 -25.89 -12.94 -11.31
CA CYS A 7 -26.58 -13.91 -10.45
C CYS A 7 -27.84 -13.30 -9.82
N GLN A 8 -27.79 -12.08 -9.32
CA GLN A 8 -28.93 -11.37 -8.75
C GLN A 8 -30.06 -11.18 -9.77
N LEU A 9 -29.73 -10.83 -11.01
CA LEU A 9 -30.72 -10.66 -12.09
C LEU A 9 -31.53 -11.92 -12.39
N VAL A 10 -30.93 -13.10 -12.19
CA VAL A 10 -31.62 -14.40 -12.40
C VAL A 10 -32.13 -15.02 -11.10
N GLY A 11 -32.11 -14.28 -10.00
CA GLY A 11 -32.61 -14.73 -8.70
C GLY A 11 -31.72 -15.75 -7.98
N THR A 12 -30.45 -15.87 -8.36
CA THR A 12 -29.46 -16.71 -7.69
C THR A 12 -28.84 -15.95 -6.53
N SER A 13 -28.73 -16.57 -5.34
CA SER A 13 -28.07 -15.95 -4.18
C SER A 13 -26.57 -15.79 -4.41
N GLU A 14 -25.93 -14.85 -3.69
CA GLU A 14 -24.47 -14.66 -3.76
C GLU A 14 -23.70 -15.94 -3.38
N ALA A 15 -24.22 -16.70 -2.40
CA ALA A 15 -23.61 -17.94 -1.94
C ALA A 15 -23.62 -19.05 -3.01
N ASP A 16 -24.62 -19.04 -3.89
CA ASP A 16 -24.82 -20.02 -4.95
C ASP A 16 -24.23 -19.56 -6.30
N CYS A 17 -23.75 -18.31 -6.35
CA CYS A 17 -23.18 -17.73 -7.54
C CYS A 17 -21.81 -18.35 -7.86
N THR A 18 -21.70 -18.98 -9.03
CA THR A 18 -20.48 -19.68 -9.42
C THR A 18 -19.54 -18.84 -10.25
N SER A 19 -18.25 -19.06 -10.07
CA SER A 19 -17.21 -18.42 -10.90
C SER A 19 -17.26 -18.92 -12.33
N ARG A 20 -17.05 -18.00 -13.28
CA ARG A 20 -16.99 -18.26 -14.72
C ARG A 20 -15.78 -17.60 -15.35
N GLN A 21 -15.44 -18.02 -16.56
CA GLN A 21 -14.48 -17.31 -17.40
C GLN A 21 -15.21 -16.24 -18.20
N PHE A 22 -14.59 -15.06 -18.31
CA PHE A 22 -15.08 -13.94 -19.08
C PHE A 22 -13.99 -13.45 -20.02
N ASP A 23 -14.38 -12.96 -21.17
CA ASP A 23 -13.47 -12.26 -22.07
C ASP A 23 -13.02 -10.97 -21.38
N THR A 24 -11.71 -10.88 -21.12
CA THR A 24 -11.12 -9.76 -20.39
C THR A 24 -10.10 -9.08 -21.31
N PHE A 25 -10.29 -7.80 -21.52
CA PHE A 25 -9.34 -6.93 -22.22
C PHE A 25 -8.47 -6.22 -21.20
N ILE A 26 -7.16 -6.39 -21.33
CA ILE A 26 -6.17 -5.68 -20.53
C ILE A 26 -5.43 -4.75 -21.48
N GLY A 27 -5.62 -3.45 -21.32
CA GLY A 27 -5.04 -2.45 -22.20
C GLY A 27 -4.54 -1.21 -21.46
N SER A 28 -3.95 -0.28 -22.21
CA SER A 28 -3.65 1.05 -21.70
C SER A 28 -4.96 1.82 -21.49
N ASN A 29 -5.04 2.56 -20.40
CA ASN A 29 -6.12 3.49 -20.14
C ASN A 29 -5.65 4.92 -20.46
N PRO A 30 -6.14 5.52 -21.56
CA PRO A 30 -5.73 6.88 -21.93
C PRO A 30 -6.34 7.96 -21.02
N ASP A 31 -7.34 7.61 -20.22
CA ASP A 31 -8.06 8.52 -19.33
C ASP A 31 -7.50 8.55 -17.91
N LEU A 32 -6.32 7.91 -17.68
CA LEU A 32 -5.65 7.96 -16.38
C LEU A 32 -5.29 9.40 -16.02
N GLY A 33 -5.78 9.84 -14.86
CA GLY A 33 -5.33 11.04 -14.19
C GLY A 33 -3.92 10.87 -13.62
N ALA A 34 -3.20 11.98 -13.49
CA ALA A 34 -1.89 11.96 -12.85
C ALA A 34 -2.02 11.68 -11.34
N GLU A 35 -1.15 10.83 -10.82
CA GLU A 35 -0.95 10.69 -9.38
C GLU A 35 -0.29 11.96 -8.84
N THR A 36 -0.76 12.43 -7.71
CA THR A 36 -0.15 13.55 -6.98
C THR A 36 0.06 13.16 -5.53
N SER A 37 1.19 13.56 -4.96
CA SER A 37 1.48 13.28 -3.56
C SER A 37 1.88 14.54 -2.81
N GLU A 38 1.40 14.64 -1.58
CA GLU A 38 1.84 15.63 -0.60
C GLU A 38 2.53 14.91 0.55
N THR A 39 3.72 15.40 0.92
CA THR A 39 4.46 14.87 2.05
C THR A 39 4.83 16.00 2.98
N PHE A 40 4.47 15.86 4.24
CA PHE A 40 4.93 16.74 5.30
C PHE A 40 5.77 15.97 6.29
N SER A 41 6.88 16.54 6.72
CA SER A 41 7.71 15.94 7.76
C SER A 41 8.31 16.97 8.68
N PHE A 42 8.42 16.64 9.95
CA PHE A 42 9.18 17.41 10.92
C PHE A 42 9.90 16.47 11.87
N GLY A 43 11.01 16.88 12.40
CA GLY A 43 11.80 16.04 13.29
C GLY A 43 12.80 16.82 14.11
N ALA A 44 13.46 16.10 15.00
CA ALA A 44 14.53 16.60 15.84
C ALA A 44 15.71 15.64 15.82
N GLN A 45 16.89 16.19 15.95
CA GLN A 45 18.13 15.46 16.12
C GLN A 45 18.86 15.96 17.36
N TYR A 46 19.40 15.05 18.12
CA TYR A 46 20.22 15.33 19.28
C TYR A 46 21.56 14.63 19.18
N THR A 47 22.63 15.39 19.39
CA THR A 47 24.01 14.86 19.43
C THR A 47 24.51 14.88 20.86
N TYR A 48 25.00 13.72 21.32
CA TYR A 48 25.57 13.54 22.64
C TYR A 48 27.05 13.15 22.56
N ASN A 49 27.90 13.91 23.23
CA ASN A 49 29.36 13.71 23.28
C ASN A 49 30.04 13.49 21.94
N ASP A 50 29.58 14.17 20.87
CA ASP A 50 30.08 14.07 19.50
C ASP A 50 30.11 12.65 18.88
N ASN A 51 29.88 11.62 19.71
CA ASN A 51 29.96 10.22 19.30
C ASN A 51 28.58 9.59 19.05
N TRP A 52 27.50 10.21 19.55
CA TRP A 52 26.15 9.65 19.43
C TRP A 52 25.20 10.66 18.85
N VAL A 53 24.43 10.20 17.89
CA VAL A 53 23.36 10.98 17.26
C VAL A 53 22.08 10.18 17.35
N ALA A 54 21.06 10.78 17.95
CA ALA A 54 19.69 10.27 17.94
C ALA A 54 18.79 11.18 17.11
N LYS A 55 17.90 10.62 16.33
CA LYS A 55 16.91 11.36 15.54
C LYS A 55 15.51 10.79 15.72
N ILE A 56 14.53 11.66 15.66
CA ILE A 56 13.11 11.33 15.59
C ILE A 56 12.49 12.20 14.50
N GLN A 57 11.65 11.61 13.67
CA GLN A 57 10.97 12.32 12.60
C GLN A 57 9.53 11.80 12.48
N PHE A 58 8.57 12.68 12.42
CA PHE A 58 7.19 12.40 12.06
C PHE A 58 7.01 12.68 10.57
N VAL A 59 6.34 11.80 9.87
CA VAL A 59 6.11 11.89 8.43
C VAL A 59 4.65 11.58 8.13
N THR A 60 4.02 12.45 7.34
CA THR A 60 2.74 12.17 6.70
C THR A 60 2.91 12.15 5.20
N LEU A 61 2.16 11.29 4.53
CA LEU A 61 2.09 11.21 3.08
C LEU A 61 0.64 11.00 2.68
N GLU A 62 0.17 11.82 1.76
CA GLU A 62 -1.10 11.63 1.05
C GLU A 62 -0.80 11.42 -0.43
N LEU A 63 -1.39 10.39 -1.02
CA LEU A 63 -1.29 10.08 -2.44
C LEU A 63 -2.69 10.08 -3.03
N GLN A 64 -2.93 11.01 -3.95
CA GLN A 64 -4.20 11.20 -4.64
C GLN A 64 -4.15 10.58 -6.03
N ASN A 65 -5.29 10.08 -6.50
CA ASN A 65 -5.43 9.43 -7.80
C ASN A 65 -4.44 8.27 -7.98
N ALA A 66 -4.14 7.49 -6.94
CA ALA A 66 -3.24 6.35 -7.05
C ALA A 66 -3.63 5.47 -8.23
N VAL A 67 -2.65 5.09 -9.06
CA VAL A 67 -2.90 4.22 -10.21
C VAL A 67 -2.73 2.78 -9.79
N GLU A 68 -3.83 2.04 -9.79
CA GLU A 68 -3.87 0.65 -9.37
C GLU A 68 -4.23 -0.29 -10.52
N TYR A 69 -3.69 -1.51 -10.48
CA TYR A 69 -4.12 -2.55 -11.40
C TYR A 69 -5.40 -3.19 -10.86
N VAL A 70 -6.47 -3.05 -11.62
CA VAL A 70 -7.80 -3.55 -11.27
C VAL A 70 -8.09 -4.83 -12.04
N SER A 71 -8.37 -5.90 -11.31
CA SER A 71 -8.69 -7.20 -11.89
C SER A 71 -10.12 -7.24 -12.47
N ALA A 72 -10.39 -8.26 -13.28
CA ALA A 72 -11.74 -8.51 -13.76
C ALA A 72 -12.76 -8.75 -12.62
N GLN A 73 -12.30 -9.32 -11.49
CA GLN A 73 -13.17 -9.52 -10.32
C GLN A 73 -13.51 -8.19 -9.66
N ASP A 74 -12.52 -7.30 -9.53
CA ASP A 74 -12.76 -5.99 -8.92
C ASP A 74 -13.72 -5.16 -9.79
N MET A 75 -13.57 -5.22 -11.13
CA MET A 75 -14.51 -4.57 -12.05
C MET A 75 -15.94 -5.10 -11.90
N LEU A 76 -16.12 -6.40 -11.74
CA LEU A 76 -17.43 -6.99 -11.47
C LEU A 76 -17.99 -6.61 -10.10
N ASN A 77 -17.13 -6.46 -9.09
CA ASN A 77 -17.55 -6.00 -7.75
C ASN A 77 -18.01 -4.53 -7.80
N VAL A 78 -17.27 -3.67 -8.52
CA VAL A 78 -17.68 -2.27 -8.75
C VAL A 78 -19.01 -2.22 -9.49
N ASP A 79 -19.19 -3.05 -10.52
CA ASP A 79 -20.43 -3.13 -11.29
C ASP A 79 -21.61 -3.59 -10.41
N TYR A 80 -21.39 -4.59 -9.56
CA TYR A 80 -22.39 -5.05 -8.61
C TYR A 80 -22.80 -3.95 -7.61
N ASN A 81 -21.82 -3.26 -7.02
CA ASN A 81 -22.05 -2.20 -6.05
C ASN A 81 -22.76 -0.96 -6.67
N SER A 82 -22.54 -0.72 -7.95
CA SER A 82 -23.19 0.35 -8.72
C SER A 82 -24.56 -0.03 -9.32
N GLY A 83 -25.03 -1.24 -9.08
CA GLY A 83 -26.29 -1.75 -9.62
C GLY A 83 -26.23 -2.06 -11.12
N GLY A 84 -25.06 -2.51 -11.63
CA GLY A 84 -24.86 -2.91 -13.01
C GLY A 84 -24.57 -1.76 -13.99
N GLY A 85 -24.08 -0.65 -13.48
CA GLY A 85 -23.83 0.58 -14.28
C GLY A 85 -22.36 0.83 -14.64
N ASN A 86 -21.44 -0.08 -14.37
CA ASN A 86 -20.03 0.11 -14.69
C ASN A 86 -19.80 0.04 -16.22
N PRO A 87 -19.35 1.14 -16.88
CA PRO A 87 -19.13 1.16 -18.34
C PRO A 87 -18.02 0.21 -18.80
N LEU A 88 -17.14 -0.24 -17.90
CA LEU A 88 -16.06 -1.17 -18.18
C LEU A 88 -16.51 -2.65 -18.17
N VAL A 89 -17.77 -2.91 -17.80
CA VAL A 89 -18.42 -4.23 -17.85
C VAL A 89 -19.51 -4.21 -18.89
N VAL A 90 -19.21 -4.73 -20.08
CA VAL A 90 -20.18 -4.78 -21.18
C VAL A 90 -21.11 -5.95 -20.99
N ARG A 91 -22.43 -5.67 -20.98
CA ARG A 91 -23.47 -6.68 -20.78
C ARG A 91 -24.43 -6.77 -21.98
N GLN A 92 -25.00 -7.95 -22.15
CA GLN A 92 -26.14 -8.16 -23.03
C GLN A 92 -27.44 -7.62 -22.40
N ALA A 93 -28.49 -7.48 -23.20
CA ALA A 93 -29.79 -7.06 -22.71
C ALA A 93 -30.40 -7.99 -21.62
N ASN A 94 -29.98 -9.27 -21.58
CA ASN A 94 -30.37 -10.23 -20.57
C ASN A 94 -29.49 -10.20 -19.31
N GLY A 95 -28.56 -9.22 -19.19
CA GLY A 95 -27.65 -9.04 -18.07
C GLY A 95 -26.35 -9.88 -18.12
N SER A 96 -26.21 -10.80 -19.07
CA SER A 96 -24.97 -11.61 -19.20
C SER A 96 -23.79 -10.75 -19.60
N VAL A 97 -22.64 -10.96 -18.95
CA VAL A 97 -21.39 -10.27 -19.31
C VAL A 97 -20.89 -10.73 -20.67
N ILE A 98 -20.58 -9.79 -21.56
CA ILE A 98 -19.92 -10.01 -22.85
C ILE A 98 -18.40 -9.91 -22.66
N SER A 99 -17.96 -8.80 -22.03
CA SER A 99 -16.54 -8.51 -21.83
C SER A 99 -16.31 -7.59 -20.64
N ILE A 100 -15.10 -7.63 -20.12
CA ILE A 100 -14.64 -6.80 -19.02
C ILE A 100 -13.36 -6.09 -19.44
N ALA A 101 -13.33 -4.77 -19.32
CA ALA A 101 -12.10 -4.00 -19.46
C ALA A 101 -11.41 -3.90 -18.09
N ALA A 102 -10.38 -4.71 -17.89
CA ALA A 102 -9.51 -4.67 -16.73
C ALA A 102 -8.21 -3.90 -17.04
N GLY A 103 -7.44 -3.57 -16.03
CA GLY A 103 -6.16 -2.88 -16.22
C GLY A 103 -5.96 -1.75 -15.21
N TYR A 104 -5.20 -0.75 -15.60
CA TYR A 104 -4.86 0.35 -14.69
C TYR A 104 -6.00 1.38 -14.63
N GLN A 105 -6.38 1.74 -13.41
CA GLN A 105 -7.39 2.74 -13.08
C GLN A 105 -6.89 3.63 -11.95
N ASN A 106 -7.40 4.86 -11.86
CA ASN A 106 -7.19 5.67 -10.68
C ASN A 106 -8.10 5.19 -9.55
N ALA A 107 -7.56 5.07 -8.34
CA ALA A 107 -8.32 4.78 -7.14
C ALA A 107 -9.34 5.91 -6.85
N VAL A 108 -10.47 5.56 -6.26
CA VAL A 108 -11.51 6.52 -5.90
C VAL A 108 -11.15 7.28 -4.62
N SER A 109 -10.39 6.63 -3.73
CA SER A 109 -9.95 7.19 -2.46
C SER A 109 -8.46 7.43 -2.42
N ASP A 110 -8.07 8.45 -1.66
CA ASP A 110 -6.66 8.78 -1.45
C ASP A 110 -6.00 7.77 -0.51
N VAL A 111 -4.71 7.49 -0.75
CA VAL A 111 -3.88 6.72 0.18
C VAL A 111 -3.26 7.66 1.19
N SER A 112 -3.42 7.36 2.46
CA SER A 112 -2.89 8.16 3.58
C SER A 112 -1.98 7.33 4.45
N ARG A 113 -0.79 7.86 4.75
CA ARG A 113 0.19 7.22 5.63
C ARG A 113 0.76 8.19 6.64
N GLU A 114 0.83 7.75 7.90
CA GLU A 114 1.49 8.46 8.99
C GLU A 114 2.52 7.53 9.65
N SER A 115 3.70 8.04 9.91
CA SER A 115 4.76 7.26 10.56
C SER A 115 5.64 8.11 11.47
N VAL A 116 6.31 7.43 12.41
CA VAL A 116 7.41 7.97 13.20
C VAL A 116 8.66 7.17 12.88
N ASP A 117 9.69 7.88 12.42
CA ASP A 117 11.01 7.31 12.19
C ASP A 117 11.94 7.65 13.35
N LEU A 118 12.61 6.63 13.84
CA LEU A 118 13.61 6.71 14.90
C LEU A 118 14.96 6.28 14.35
N GLY A 119 16.01 6.96 14.74
CA GLY A 119 17.37 6.58 14.35
C GLY A 119 18.36 6.86 15.44
N ILE A 120 19.31 5.96 15.59
CA ILE A 120 20.47 6.15 16.46
C ILE A 120 21.74 5.70 15.75
N VAL A 121 22.77 6.51 15.82
CA VAL A 121 24.12 6.17 15.38
C VAL A 121 25.07 6.52 16.47
N GLY A 122 25.98 5.61 16.80
CA GLY A 122 26.98 5.86 17.84
C GLY A 122 28.25 5.10 17.58
N THR A 123 29.35 5.61 18.15
CA THR A 123 30.65 4.96 18.15
C THR A 123 31.13 4.79 19.58
N ILE A 124 31.63 3.59 19.89
CA ILE A 124 32.25 3.24 21.16
C ILE A 124 33.69 2.85 20.84
N ASP A 125 34.63 3.66 21.25
CA ASP A 125 36.06 3.37 21.15
C ASP A 125 36.52 2.72 22.44
N THR A 126 37.23 1.60 22.32
CA THR A 126 37.81 0.88 23.44
C THR A 126 39.30 0.70 23.21
N ASP A 127 40.09 0.78 24.31
CA ASP A 127 41.57 0.68 24.23
C ASP A 127 42.02 -0.74 23.84
N GLU A 128 41.27 -1.78 24.26
CA GLU A 128 41.65 -3.18 24.10
C GLU A 128 40.95 -3.89 22.95
N TYR A 129 39.72 -3.49 22.63
CA TYR A 129 38.85 -4.23 21.68
C TYR A 129 38.55 -3.48 20.40
N GLY A 130 39.18 -2.32 20.18
CA GLY A 130 38.97 -1.50 19.00
C GLY A 130 37.72 -0.65 19.07
N SER A 131 37.21 -0.27 17.91
CA SER A 131 36.07 0.64 17.75
C SER A 131 34.83 -0.11 17.28
N PHE A 132 33.69 0.19 17.91
CA PHE A 132 32.39 -0.34 17.55
C PHE A 132 31.51 0.79 17.05
N ARG A 133 30.97 0.66 15.86
CA ARG A 133 29.95 1.58 15.32
C ARG A 133 28.59 0.88 15.31
N ILE A 134 27.64 1.49 16.01
CA ILE A 134 26.26 1.01 16.11
C ILE A 134 25.38 1.94 15.29
N ARG A 135 24.53 1.37 14.43
CA ARG A 135 23.48 2.09 13.71
C ARG A 135 22.19 1.30 13.87
N SER A 136 21.14 1.95 14.32
CA SER A 136 19.81 1.38 14.37
C SER A 136 18.79 2.38 13.86
N GLU A 137 17.87 1.87 13.05
CA GLU A 137 16.75 2.64 12.50
C GLU A 137 15.48 1.83 12.72
N ALA A 138 14.40 2.52 13.09
CA ALA A 138 13.09 1.93 13.26
C ALA A 138 12.02 2.89 12.75
N THR A 139 11.01 2.34 12.09
CA THR A 139 9.79 3.06 11.68
C THR A 139 8.61 2.42 12.37
N LYS A 140 7.79 3.24 13.02
CA LYS A 140 6.46 2.88 13.49
C LYS A 140 5.42 3.50 12.56
N TYR A 141 4.58 2.68 11.95
CA TYR A 141 3.41 3.16 11.23
C TYR A 141 2.28 3.42 12.21
N LEU A 142 1.75 4.65 12.19
CA LEU A 142 0.63 5.07 13.01
C LEU A 142 -0.69 4.92 12.27
N LYS A 143 -0.62 5.05 10.92
CA LYS A 143 -1.74 4.98 10.02
C LYS A 143 -1.26 4.55 8.65
N TYR A 144 -2.01 3.69 7.98
CA TYR A 144 -1.85 3.37 6.58
C TYR A 144 -3.23 3.04 6.02
N GLU A 145 -3.92 4.05 5.52
CA GLU A 145 -5.23 3.88 4.91
C GLU A 145 -5.12 3.79 3.40
N THR A 146 -5.79 2.82 2.86
CA THR A 146 -5.98 2.63 1.42
C THR A 146 -7.40 2.14 1.18
N GLU A 147 -7.84 2.14 -0.05
CA GLU A 147 -9.15 1.62 -0.39
C GLU A 147 -9.22 0.11 -0.07
N ALA A 148 -10.17 -0.28 0.78
CA ALA A 148 -10.31 -1.66 1.23
C ALA A 148 -10.74 -2.59 0.08
N GLN A 149 -11.51 -2.05 -0.86
CA GLN A 149 -11.92 -2.70 -2.09
C GLN A 149 -12.02 -1.62 -3.17
N PHE A 150 -11.33 -1.83 -4.28
CA PHE A 150 -11.32 -0.87 -5.39
C PHE A 150 -12.72 -0.41 -5.81
N GLY A 151 -12.89 0.90 -6.00
CA GLY A 151 -14.11 1.52 -6.50
C GLY A 151 -15.23 1.68 -5.47
N THR A 152 -15.00 1.32 -4.20
CA THR A 152 -15.99 1.49 -3.14
C THR A 152 -15.89 2.83 -2.42
N GLY A 153 -14.74 3.47 -2.47
CA GLY A 153 -14.42 4.65 -1.67
C GLY A 153 -14.30 4.39 -0.16
N VAL A 154 -14.35 3.11 0.26
CA VAL A 154 -14.25 2.72 1.66
C VAL A 154 -12.80 2.51 2.03
N LEU A 155 -12.28 3.35 2.91
CA LEU A 155 -10.92 3.22 3.43
C LEU A 155 -10.83 2.11 4.47
N GLY A 156 -9.74 1.36 4.41
CA GLY A 156 -9.34 0.39 5.43
C GLY A 156 -7.94 0.68 5.92
N ASP A 157 -7.73 0.54 7.24
CA ASP A 157 -6.39 0.62 7.82
C ASP A 157 -5.65 -0.70 7.59
N ALA A 158 -4.50 -0.62 6.92
CA ALA A 158 -3.66 -1.77 6.62
C ALA A 158 -2.54 -1.99 7.65
N VAL A 159 -2.40 -1.12 8.66
CA VAL A 159 -1.38 -1.30 9.72
C VAL A 159 -1.62 -2.61 10.45
N ASP A 160 -0.53 -3.34 10.73
CA ASP A 160 -0.51 -4.67 11.35
C ASP A 160 -1.22 -5.77 10.53
N THR A 161 -1.36 -5.57 9.23
CA THR A 161 -1.82 -6.60 8.30
C THR A 161 -0.65 -7.28 7.59
N LEU A 162 -0.94 -8.37 6.85
CA LEU A 162 0.07 -9.08 6.06
C LEU A 162 0.74 -8.15 5.04
N GLY A 163 2.05 -7.97 5.19
CA GLY A 163 2.85 -7.08 4.33
C GLY A 163 3.05 -5.66 4.88
N PHE A 164 2.27 -5.23 5.88
CA PHE A 164 2.32 -3.91 6.49
C PHE A 164 2.48 -3.98 8.02
N PRO A 165 3.62 -4.46 8.54
CA PRO A 165 3.84 -4.55 9.98
C PRO A 165 3.82 -3.18 10.62
N GLU A 166 3.26 -3.05 11.83
CA GLU A 166 3.25 -1.80 12.59
C GLU A 166 4.67 -1.25 12.81
N TRP A 167 5.65 -2.16 13.01
CA TRP A 167 7.04 -1.80 13.21
C TRP A 167 7.96 -2.42 12.18
N ARG A 168 8.89 -1.63 11.69
CA ARG A 168 10.06 -2.08 10.93
C ARG A 168 11.32 -1.57 11.57
N SER A 169 12.32 -2.41 11.74
CA SER A 169 13.60 -1.98 12.28
C SER A 169 14.76 -2.73 11.65
N ASN A 170 15.90 -2.07 11.61
CA ASN A 170 17.17 -2.66 11.30
C ASN A 170 18.22 -2.18 12.30
N ALA A 171 19.23 -3.00 12.55
CA ALA A 171 20.37 -2.63 13.35
C ALA A 171 21.63 -3.21 12.73
N THR A 172 22.69 -2.44 12.73
CA THR A 172 24.01 -2.85 12.27
C THR A 172 25.03 -2.50 13.33
N VAL A 173 25.92 -3.44 13.62
CA VAL A 173 27.09 -3.21 14.43
C VAL A 173 28.31 -3.50 13.56
N SER A 174 29.18 -2.52 13.40
CA SER A 174 30.48 -2.69 12.73
C SER A 174 31.58 -2.61 13.77
N TRP A 175 32.57 -3.45 13.62
CA TRP A 175 33.72 -3.51 14.52
C TRP A 175 35.02 -3.37 13.72
N GLU A 176 35.95 -2.61 14.25
CA GLU A 176 37.27 -2.41 13.67
C GLU A 176 38.34 -2.47 14.76
N MET A 177 39.41 -3.28 14.51
CA MET A 177 40.56 -3.41 15.38
C MET A 177 41.83 -3.70 14.58
N GLY A 178 42.70 -2.73 14.45
CA GLY A 178 43.95 -2.85 13.66
C GLY A 178 43.62 -3.14 12.20
N ASN A 179 44.01 -4.33 11.70
CA ASN A 179 43.74 -4.77 10.32
C ASN A 179 42.46 -5.62 10.20
N TRP A 180 41.69 -5.76 11.25
CA TRP A 180 40.48 -6.59 11.28
C TRP A 180 39.22 -5.70 11.27
N SER A 181 38.20 -6.15 10.52
CA SER A 181 36.87 -5.52 10.51
C SER A 181 35.77 -6.58 10.34
N ALA A 182 34.62 -6.33 10.95
CA ALA A 182 33.44 -7.16 10.84
C ALA A 182 32.14 -6.28 10.87
#